data_f0233368e6d62ce0c028f5e5080e500b
#
_entry.id   f0233368e6d62ce0c028f5e5080e500b
#
_cell.length_a   1.000
_cell.length_b   1.000
_cell.length_c   1.000
_cell.angle_alpha   90.00
_cell.angle_beta   90.00
_cell.angle_gamma   90.00
#
_symmetry.space_group_name_H-M   'P 1'
#
loop_
_entity.id
_entity.type
_entity.pdbx_description
1 polymer ?
#
loop_
_entity_poly.entity_id
_entity_poly.type
_entity_poly.pdbx_seq_one_letter_code
_entity_poly.pdbx_strand_id
1 'polypeptide(L)'
;WHGDPEINTEFTTDSLGPYYMSFSKKAEYIGNNDLNGIPLLDYQGKIGLQYNPIAIAQWGLGNYNLWFSSNLKANYSNFIKSADWLVENLEINKYGFKVWMHHFNFEYRDLLVAPWYSGLAQGQGISVLVRAFKETGEDKYSNAAKDAIKVFSISTSNGGVSYTDEKGNKWIEEYIVNPPTHILNGFIWGMWGIYDYKLQFEDSDTMTLFDDYAKTLLIELESYDNGFWSL
;
A
#
# COMPACT_ATOMS: atom_id res chain seq x y z
N TRP A 1 1.25 8.35 14.07
CA TRP A 1 0.83 7.23 13.22
C TRP A 1 1.84 6.07 13.18
N HIS A 2 3.00 6.22 13.80
CA HIS A 2 3.98 5.16 13.99
C HIS A 2 3.65 4.35 15.24
N GLY A 3 3.75 3.04 15.17
CA GLY A 3 3.57 2.11 16.29
C GLY A 3 4.36 0.84 16.03
N ASP A 4 4.50 0.02 17.06
CA ASP A 4 5.16 -1.27 16.92
C ASP A 4 4.49 -2.10 15.84
N PRO A 5 5.24 -2.81 15.00
CA PRO A 5 4.69 -3.71 14.01
C PRO A 5 3.93 -4.84 14.71
N GLU A 6 2.68 -5.02 14.33
CA GLU A 6 1.82 -6.07 14.86
C GLU A 6 1.61 -7.12 13.76
N ILE A 7 2.40 -8.18 13.79
CA ILE A 7 2.20 -9.31 12.85
C ILE A 7 0.86 -9.97 13.17
N ASN A 8 0.03 -10.13 12.15
CA ASN A 8 -1.22 -10.87 12.28
C ASN A 8 -0.93 -12.37 12.12
N THR A 9 -1.16 -13.15 13.17
CA THR A 9 -0.93 -14.61 13.14
C THR A 9 -2.05 -15.39 12.47
N GLU A 10 -3.14 -14.75 12.07
CA GLU A 10 -4.29 -15.37 11.41
C GLU A 10 -4.20 -15.34 9.88
N PHE A 11 -3.15 -14.70 9.31
CA PHE A 11 -2.97 -14.69 7.86
C PHE A 11 -2.60 -16.08 7.33
N THR A 12 -2.95 -16.31 6.06
CA THR A 12 -2.54 -17.51 5.32
C THR A 12 -1.73 -17.10 4.10
N THR A 13 -0.83 -17.98 3.63
CA THR A 13 0.05 -17.70 2.48
C THR A 13 -0.54 -18.16 1.15
N ASP A 14 -1.52 -19.02 1.16
CA ASP A 14 -2.07 -19.68 -0.03
C ASP A 14 -3.48 -19.21 -0.40
N SER A 15 -4.06 -18.34 0.41
CA SER A 15 -5.40 -17.79 0.17
C SER A 15 -5.52 -16.36 0.66
N LEU A 16 -6.31 -15.55 -0.05
CA LEU A 16 -6.62 -14.18 0.35
C LEU A 16 -7.54 -14.21 1.59
N GLY A 17 -7.02 -13.76 2.72
CA GLY A 17 -7.67 -13.72 4.02
C GLY A 17 -7.30 -12.48 4.81
N PRO A 18 -7.22 -12.57 6.16
CA PRO A 18 -6.72 -11.49 7.01
C PRO A 18 -5.38 -10.95 6.50
N TYR A 19 -5.18 -9.64 6.63
CA TYR A 19 -3.94 -9.00 6.17
C TYR A 19 -2.78 -9.35 7.11
N TYR A 20 -1.57 -9.37 6.59
CA TYR A 20 -0.32 -9.79 7.26
C TYR A 20 0.03 -9.00 8.52
N MET A 21 -0.42 -7.74 8.59
CA MET A 21 -0.29 -6.88 9.76
C MET A 21 -1.66 -6.66 10.38
N SER A 22 -1.78 -6.75 11.70
CA SER A 22 -3.08 -6.59 12.38
C SER A 22 -3.65 -5.18 12.23
N PHE A 23 -2.79 -4.15 12.29
CA PHE A 23 -3.18 -2.75 12.25
C PHE A 23 -4.31 -2.39 13.23
N SER A 24 -4.39 -3.08 14.39
CA SER A 24 -5.45 -2.88 15.37
C SER A 24 -5.57 -1.43 15.84
N LYS A 25 -4.45 -0.81 16.21
CA LYS A 25 -4.39 0.61 16.60
C LYS A 25 -4.76 1.57 15.46
N LYS A 26 -4.53 1.16 14.21
CA LYS A 26 -4.92 1.95 13.03
C LYS A 26 -6.42 1.89 12.79
N ALA A 27 -7.02 0.71 12.99
CA ALA A 27 -8.46 0.51 12.88
C ALA A 27 -9.25 1.34 13.91
N GLU A 28 -8.69 1.52 15.11
CA GLU A 28 -9.26 2.31 16.20
C GLU A 28 -8.92 3.81 16.12
N TYR A 29 -8.58 4.31 14.93
CA TYR A 29 -8.19 5.72 14.75
C TYR A 29 -9.22 6.69 15.33
N ILE A 30 -8.80 7.48 16.31
CA ILE A 30 -9.63 8.47 17.03
C ILE A 30 -9.30 9.92 16.66
N GLY A 31 -8.49 10.15 15.62
CA GLY A 31 -8.10 11.49 15.16
C GLY A 31 -9.18 12.15 14.30
N ASN A 32 -8.74 13.09 13.46
CA ASN A 32 -9.63 13.81 12.58
C ASN A 32 -10.17 12.95 11.44
N ASN A 33 -11.43 13.09 11.12
CA ASN A 33 -12.08 12.43 10.00
C ASN A 33 -12.83 13.47 9.16
N ASP A 34 -13.03 13.15 7.88
CA ASP A 34 -13.95 13.92 7.05
C ASP A 34 -15.44 13.62 7.40
N LEU A 35 -16.36 14.23 6.66
CA LEU A 35 -17.81 14.04 6.88
C LEU A 35 -18.30 12.61 6.60
N ASN A 36 -17.54 11.83 5.83
CA ASN A 36 -17.82 10.44 5.51
C ASN A 36 -17.17 9.45 6.51
N GLY A 37 -16.35 9.97 7.43
CA GLY A 37 -15.62 9.21 8.42
C GLY A 37 -14.31 8.63 7.92
N ILE A 38 -13.72 9.19 6.85
CA ILE A 38 -12.40 8.81 6.32
C ILE A 38 -11.32 9.53 7.13
N PRO A 39 -10.27 8.84 7.60
CA PRO A 39 -9.18 9.41 8.37
C PRO A 39 -8.44 10.55 7.66
N LEU A 40 -8.22 11.65 8.38
CA LEU A 40 -7.38 12.77 7.98
C LEU A 40 -6.18 12.85 8.93
N LEU A 41 -4.97 12.83 8.39
CA LEU A 41 -3.77 13.01 9.20
C LEU A 41 -3.42 14.48 9.33
N ASP A 42 -3.12 14.93 10.56
CA ASP A 42 -2.62 16.28 10.81
C ASP A 42 -1.10 16.31 10.70
N TYR A 43 -0.61 16.88 9.60
CA TYR A 43 0.81 17.15 9.37
C TYR A 43 1.27 18.45 10.01
N GLN A 44 0.37 19.13 10.73
CA GLN A 44 0.60 20.38 11.44
C GLN A 44 1.08 21.55 10.54
N GLY A 45 1.26 22.71 11.14
CA GLY A 45 1.78 23.89 10.46
C GLY A 45 0.98 24.26 9.20
N LYS A 46 1.70 24.51 8.11
CA LYS A 46 1.08 24.94 6.83
C LYS A 46 0.46 23.78 6.03
N ILE A 47 0.85 22.55 6.32
CA ILE A 47 0.32 21.37 5.62
C ILE A 47 -1.08 21.05 6.15
N GLY A 48 -1.25 21.05 7.48
CA GLY A 48 -2.53 20.82 8.13
C GLY A 48 -3.09 19.41 7.92
N LEU A 49 -4.42 19.29 7.87
CA LEU A 49 -5.13 18.03 7.67
C LEU A 49 -5.07 17.59 6.21
N GLN A 50 -4.62 16.35 6.00
CA GLN A 50 -4.47 15.76 4.67
C GLN A 50 -5.02 14.34 4.63
N TYR A 51 -5.57 13.96 3.48
CA TYR A 51 -5.71 12.55 3.16
C TYR A 51 -4.34 11.94 2.91
N ASN A 52 -4.11 10.76 3.48
CA ASN A 52 -2.94 9.97 3.20
C ASN A 52 -3.38 8.58 2.75
N PRO A 53 -3.18 8.21 1.48
CA PRO A 53 -3.61 6.91 0.94
C PRO A 53 -3.09 5.72 1.74
N ILE A 54 -1.86 5.78 2.26
CA ILE A 54 -1.28 4.74 3.12
C ILE A 54 -2.09 4.59 4.41
N ALA A 55 -2.38 5.70 5.09
CA ALA A 55 -3.12 5.68 6.33
C ALA A 55 -4.55 5.15 6.15
N ILE A 56 -5.20 5.55 5.06
CA ILE A 56 -6.56 5.11 4.71
C ILE A 56 -6.56 3.61 4.38
N ALA A 57 -5.58 3.13 3.61
CA ALA A 57 -5.43 1.70 3.32
C ALA A 57 -5.17 0.89 4.60
N GLN A 58 -4.26 1.33 5.48
CA GLN A 58 -3.98 0.67 6.76
C GLN A 58 -5.19 0.66 7.69
N TRP A 59 -5.95 1.76 7.73
CA TRP A 59 -7.22 1.81 8.46
C TRP A 59 -8.23 0.80 7.90
N GLY A 60 -8.36 0.71 6.59
CA GLY A 60 -9.20 -0.29 5.91
C GLY A 60 -8.79 -1.71 6.22
N LEU A 61 -7.50 -2.04 6.07
CA LEU A 61 -6.97 -3.40 6.34
C LEU A 61 -7.11 -3.80 7.81
N GLY A 62 -6.87 -2.87 8.74
CA GLY A 62 -7.09 -3.12 10.17
C GLY A 62 -8.57 -3.38 10.49
N ASN A 63 -9.48 -2.59 9.90
CA ASN A 63 -10.91 -2.82 10.05
C ASN A 63 -11.36 -4.14 9.39
N TYR A 64 -10.77 -4.54 8.25
CA TYR A 64 -11.02 -5.86 7.66
C TYR A 64 -10.62 -6.99 8.61
N ASN A 65 -9.42 -6.93 9.21
CA ASN A 65 -8.96 -7.93 10.18
C ASN A 65 -9.89 -8.02 11.39
N LEU A 66 -10.27 -6.88 11.98
CA LEU A 66 -11.19 -6.84 13.13
C LEU A 66 -12.57 -7.38 12.76
N TRP A 67 -13.07 -7.07 11.57
CA TRP A 67 -14.33 -7.64 11.11
C TRP A 67 -14.23 -9.14 10.92
N PHE A 68 -13.14 -9.62 10.32
CA PHE A 68 -12.93 -11.05 10.07
C PHE A 68 -12.94 -11.86 11.38
N SER A 69 -12.32 -11.34 12.44
CA SER A 69 -12.25 -12.01 13.75
C SER A 69 -13.51 -11.83 14.62
N SER A 70 -14.18 -10.67 14.54
CA SER A 70 -15.28 -10.30 15.44
C SER A 70 -16.67 -10.29 14.80
N ASN A 71 -16.73 -10.25 13.46
CA ASN A 71 -17.94 -10.08 12.66
C ASN A 71 -18.73 -8.78 12.98
N LEU A 72 -18.07 -7.75 13.49
CA LEU A 72 -18.69 -6.47 13.81
C LEU A 72 -18.98 -5.67 12.54
N LYS A 73 -20.25 -5.36 12.29
CA LYS A 73 -20.71 -4.59 11.12
C LYS A 73 -20.04 -3.23 10.98
N ALA A 74 -19.70 -2.57 12.09
CA ALA A 74 -19.01 -1.28 12.05
C ALA A 74 -17.64 -1.38 11.38
N ASN A 75 -16.86 -2.43 11.69
CA ASN A 75 -15.56 -2.65 11.07
C ASN A 75 -15.70 -2.98 9.58
N TYR A 76 -16.68 -3.80 9.20
CA TYR A 76 -16.97 -4.03 7.78
C TYR A 76 -17.30 -2.72 7.05
N SER A 77 -18.16 -1.88 7.63
CA SER A 77 -18.52 -0.59 7.05
C SER A 77 -17.30 0.32 6.87
N ASN A 78 -16.40 0.38 7.85
CA ASN A 78 -15.18 1.17 7.76
C ASN A 78 -14.21 0.63 6.69
N PHE A 79 -14.08 -0.68 6.60
CA PHE A 79 -13.30 -1.32 5.53
C PHE A 79 -13.84 -0.95 4.14
N ILE A 80 -15.15 -1.06 3.92
CA ILE A 80 -15.77 -0.70 2.63
C ILE A 80 -15.63 0.80 2.33
N LYS A 81 -15.76 1.68 3.32
CA LYS A 81 -15.49 3.13 3.14
C LYS A 81 -14.06 3.39 2.67
N SER A 82 -13.08 2.67 3.24
CA SER A 82 -11.68 2.76 2.77
C SER A 82 -11.55 2.32 1.32
N ALA A 83 -12.18 1.20 0.94
CA ALA A 83 -12.15 0.69 -0.42
C ALA A 83 -12.82 1.64 -1.42
N ASP A 84 -13.96 2.21 -1.05
CA ASP A 84 -14.68 3.20 -1.87
C ASP A 84 -13.84 4.45 -2.08
N TRP A 85 -13.23 4.98 -1.00
CA TRP A 85 -12.33 6.12 -1.10
C TRP A 85 -11.16 5.84 -2.06
N LEU A 86 -10.56 4.65 -1.96
CA LEU A 86 -9.46 4.26 -2.84
C LEU A 86 -9.90 4.16 -4.32
N VAL A 87 -11.11 3.69 -4.61
CA VAL A 87 -11.66 3.71 -5.97
C VAL A 87 -11.84 5.14 -6.48
N GLU A 88 -12.45 6.00 -5.67
CA GLU A 88 -12.80 7.38 -6.04
C GLU A 88 -11.57 8.29 -6.20
N ASN A 89 -10.48 7.99 -5.48
CA ASN A 89 -9.25 8.80 -5.46
C ASN A 89 -8.07 8.15 -6.21
N LEU A 90 -8.35 7.20 -7.11
CA LEU A 90 -7.35 6.62 -8.00
C LEU A 90 -7.18 7.52 -9.23
N GLU A 91 -6.12 8.31 -9.26
CA GLU A 91 -5.88 9.38 -10.22
C GLU A 91 -4.88 9.00 -11.31
N ILE A 92 -4.96 9.64 -12.47
CA ILE A 92 -4.02 9.43 -13.58
C ILE A 92 -2.80 10.33 -13.35
N ASN A 93 -1.60 9.73 -13.27
CA ASN A 93 -0.35 10.48 -13.23
C ASN A 93 0.02 11.05 -14.60
N LYS A 94 1.02 11.92 -14.65
CA LYS A 94 1.48 12.56 -15.90
C LYS A 94 1.95 11.60 -17.02
N TYR A 95 2.11 10.32 -16.70
CA TYR A 95 2.51 9.27 -17.63
C TYR A 95 1.34 8.38 -18.09
N GLY A 96 0.11 8.65 -17.61
CA GLY A 96 -1.09 7.92 -17.99
C GLY A 96 -1.42 6.71 -17.13
N PHE A 97 -0.72 6.48 -16.01
CA PHE A 97 -0.99 5.40 -15.08
C PHE A 97 -1.83 5.87 -13.90
N LYS A 98 -2.72 4.99 -13.43
CA LYS A 98 -3.54 5.27 -12.25
C LYS A 98 -2.79 4.95 -10.98
N VAL A 99 -2.72 5.93 -10.07
CA VAL A 99 -2.00 5.89 -8.79
C VAL A 99 -2.74 6.67 -7.71
N TRP A 100 -2.50 6.35 -6.44
CA TRP A 100 -2.95 7.18 -5.33
C TRP A 100 -1.95 8.27 -5.05
N MET A 101 -2.41 9.52 -5.18
CA MET A 101 -1.59 10.71 -5.02
C MET A 101 -1.65 11.26 -3.59
N HIS A 102 -0.52 11.82 -3.15
CA HIS A 102 -0.43 12.69 -1.98
C HIS A 102 -0.43 14.14 -2.47
N HIS A 103 -1.40 14.94 -2.03
CA HIS A 103 -1.63 16.31 -2.49
C HIS A 103 -0.99 17.38 -1.58
N PHE A 104 0.08 17.03 -0.89
CA PHE A 104 0.85 17.92 -0.04
C PHE A 104 2.34 17.70 -0.21
N ASN A 105 3.12 18.76 0.00
CA ASN A 105 4.57 18.65 -0.02
C ASN A 105 5.04 17.92 1.24
N PHE A 106 5.98 17.02 1.08
CA PHE A 106 6.53 16.25 2.20
C PHE A 106 8.05 16.30 2.19
N GLU A 107 8.66 16.76 3.28
CA GLU A 107 10.09 16.73 3.49
C GLU A 107 10.50 15.33 3.96
N TYR A 108 11.17 14.62 3.07
CA TYR A 108 11.86 13.37 3.35
C TYR A 108 13.39 13.64 3.31
N ARG A 109 14.19 12.84 2.61
CA ARG A 109 15.58 13.19 2.26
C ARG A 109 15.59 14.36 1.27
N ASP A 110 14.70 14.30 0.29
CA ASP A 110 14.44 15.35 -0.68
C ASP A 110 13.00 15.86 -0.51
N LEU A 111 12.71 17.07 -0.98
CA LEU A 111 11.35 17.59 -0.97
C LEU A 111 10.51 16.86 -2.01
N LEU A 112 9.53 16.09 -1.55
CA LEU A 112 8.49 15.51 -2.40
C LEU A 112 7.44 16.60 -2.70
N VAL A 113 7.47 17.13 -3.91
CA VAL A 113 6.54 18.17 -4.36
C VAL A 113 5.21 17.53 -4.78
N ALA A 114 4.11 18.04 -4.25
CA ALA A 114 2.76 17.57 -4.59
C ALA A 114 2.41 17.83 -6.07
N PRO A 115 1.67 16.93 -6.73
CA PRO A 115 1.27 15.63 -6.26
C PRO A 115 2.36 14.56 -6.44
N TRP A 116 2.53 13.69 -5.47
CA TRP A 116 3.46 12.55 -5.53
C TRP A 116 2.78 11.25 -5.11
N TYR A 117 3.35 10.10 -5.47
CA TYR A 117 2.80 8.78 -5.16
C TYR A 117 3.90 7.84 -4.65
N SER A 118 3.49 6.74 -4.05
CA SER A 118 4.34 5.85 -3.26
C SER A 118 4.07 4.38 -3.64
N GLY A 119 5.13 3.58 -3.82
CA GLY A 119 4.98 2.13 -4.04
C GLY A 119 4.29 1.43 -2.89
N LEU A 120 4.51 1.90 -1.65
CA LEU A 120 3.82 1.42 -0.46
C LEU A 120 2.31 1.67 -0.54
N ALA A 121 1.89 2.90 -0.89
CA ALA A 121 0.48 3.24 -1.05
C ALA A 121 -0.20 2.38 -2.12
N GLN A 122 0.50 2.12 -3.24
CA GLN A 122 -0.01 1.25 -4.30
C GLN A 122 -0.24 -0.17 -3.77
N GLY A 123 0.75 -0.76 -3.10
CA GLY A 123 0.62 -2.13 -2.57
C GLY A 123 -0.51 -2.28 -1.58
N GLN A 124 -0.58 -1.42 -0.57
CA GLN A 124 -1.62 -1.50 0.45
C GLN A 124 -3.02 -1.16 -0.08
N GLY A 125 -3.12 -0.19 -1.00
CA GLY A 125 -4.39 0.11 -1.69
C GLY A 125 -4.91 -1.08 -2.48
N ILE A 126 -4.05 -1.78 -3.23
CA ILE A 126 -4.43 -3.01 -3.94
C ILE A 126 -4.89 -4.09 -2.95
N SER A 127 -4.17 -4.27 -1.83
CA SER A 127 -4.55 -5.24 -0.79
C SER A 127 -5.94 -4.99 -0.22
N VAL A 128 -6.36 -3.73 -0.08
CA VAL A 128 -7.75 -3.36 0.29
C VAL A 128 -8.72 -3.73 -0.82
N LEU A 129 -8.44 -3.32 -2.06
CA LEU A 129 -9.36 -3.47 -3.18
C LEU A 129 -9.63 -4.94 -3.53
N VAL A 130 -8.61 -5.81 -3.52
CA VAL A 130 -8.81 -7.23 -3.83
C VAL A 130 -9.66 -7.92 -2.75
N ARG A 131 -9.50 -7.54 -1.47
CA ARG A 131 -10.36 -8.01 -0.39
C ARG A 131 -11.79 -7.48 -0.53
N ALA A 132 -11.96 -6.20 -0.90
CA ALA A 132 -13.28 -5.63 -1.14
C ALA A 132 -13.99 -6.33 -2.29
N PHE A 133 -13.29 -6.64 -3.37
CA PHE A 133 -13.83 -7.43 -4.48
C PHE A 133 -14.22 -8.84 -4.04
N LYS A 134 -13.36 -9.51 -3.28
CA LYS A 134 -13.64 -10.86 -2.74
C LYS A 134 -14.94 -10.88 -1.92
N GLU A 135 -15.15 -9.88 -1.06
CA GLU A 135 -16.29 -9.86 -0.13
C GLU A 135 -17.59 -9.38 -0.77
N THR A 136 -17.51 -8.52 -1.80
CA THR A 136 -18.70 -7.88 -2.38
C THR A 136 -19.06 -8.39 -3.78
N GLY A 137 -18.06 -8.83 -4.56
CA GLY A 137 -18.21 -9.14 -5.99
C GLY A 137 -18.36 -7.89 -6.87
N GLU A 138 -18.18 -6.66 -6.33
CA GLU A 138 -18.38 -5.43 -7.10
C GLU A 138 -17.20 -5.13 -8.01
N ASP A 139 -17.43 -5.09 -9.33
CA ASP A 139 -16.40 -4.88 -10.36
C ASP A 139 -15.60 -3.58 -10.21
N LYS A 140 -16.13 -2.55 -9.54
CA LYS A 140 -15.40 -1.30 -9.31
C LYS A 140 -14.07 -1.54 -8.59
N TYR A 141 -14.03 -2.47 -7.63
CA TYR A 141 -12.82 -2.79 -6.87
C TYR A 141 -11.81 -3.58 -7.71
N SER A 142 -12.28 -4.59 -8.46
CA SER A 142 -11.41 -5.37 -9.35
C SER A 142 -10.82 -4.51 -10.47
N ASN A 143 -11.61 -3.62 -11.06
CA ASN A 143 -11.16 -2.71 -12.11
C ASN A 143 -10.12 -1.71 -11.58
N ALA A 144 -10.35 -1.12 -10.42
CA ALA A 144 -9.38 -0.23 -9.79
C ALA A 144 -8.07 -0.96 -9.44
N ALA A 145 -8.13 -2.18 -8.89
CA ALA A 145 -6.96 -3.00 -8.61
C ALA A 145 -6.18 -3.34 -9.88
N LYS A 146 -6.87 -3.72 -10.98
CA LYS A 146 -6.27 -3.99 -12.31
C LYS A 146 -5.58 -2.78 -12.91
N ASP A 147 -6.06 -1.59 -12.64
CA ASP A 147 -5.41 -0.36 -13.10
C ASP A 147 -4.19 -0.02 -12.22
N ALA A 148 -4.33 -0.13 -10.90
CA ALA A 148 -3.29 0.21 -9.94
C ALA A 148 -2.07 -0.74 -10.00
N ILE A 149 -2.26 -2.04 -10.32
CA ILE A 149 -1.15 -3.01 -10.37
C ILE A 149 -0.12 -2.71 -11.47
N LYS A 150 -0.52 -2.03 -12.54
CA LYS A 150 0.32 -1.77 -13.71
C LYS A 150 1.62 -1.03 -13.38
N VAL A 151 1.61 -0.16 -12.38
CA VAL A 151 2.78 0.67 -12.03
C VAL A 151 3.96 -0.12 -11.47
N PHE A 152 3.72 -1.34 -10.98
CA PHE A 152 4.77 -2.20 -10.46
C PHE A 152 5.66 -2.81 -11.56
N SER A 153 5.19 -2.91 -12.79
CA SER A 153 5.98 -3.34 -13.93
C SER A 153 6.66 -2.17 -14.67
N ILE A 154 6.39 -0.93 -14.29
CA ILE A 154 6.87 0.29 -14.94
C ILE A 154 7.97 0.93 -14.10
N SER A 155 9.05 1.36 -14.76
CA SER A 155 10.16 2.04 -14.08
C SER A 155 9.73 3.38 -13.49
N THR A 156 10.40 3.80 -12.41
CA THR A 156 10.19 5.11 -11.78
C THR A 156 10.37 6.27 -12.75
N SER A 157 11.30 6.15 -13.72
CA SER A 157 11.52 7.15 -14.77
C SER A 157 10.37 7.28 -15.75
N ASN A 158 9.52 6.24 -15.87
CA ASN A 158 8.41 6.18 -16.81
C ASN A 158 7.03 6.21 -16.12
N GLY A 159 7.00 6.61 -14.84
CA GLY A 159 5.75 6.81 -14.11
C GLY A 159 5.27 5.64 -13.27
N GLY A 160 6.10 4.61 -13.12
CA GLY A 160 5.86 3.49 -12.21
C GLY A 160 6.54 3.65 -10.87
N VAL A 161 6.62 2.54 -10.14
CA VAL A 161 7.26 2.44 -8.82
C VAL A 161 8.42 1.44 -8.80
N SER A 162 8.71 0.81 -9.94
CA SER A 162 9.80 -0.15 -10.09
C SER A 162 11.13 0.55 -10.39
N TYR A 163 12.18 0.14 -9.72
CA TYR A 163 13.54 0.55 -10.01
C TYR A 163 14.41 -0.69 -10.21
N THR A 164 15.31 -0.66 -11.22
CA THR A 164 16.31 -1.71 -11.43
C THR A 164 17.68 -1.12 -11.17
N ASP A 165 18.42 -1.69 -10.23
CA ASP A 165 19.77 -1.25 -9.89
C ASP A 165 20.82 -1.75 -10.89
N GLU A 166 22.08 -1.34 -10.69
CA GLU A 166 23.22 -1.72 -11.55
C GLU A 166 23.54 -3.23 -11.51
N LYS A 167 23.11 -3.93 -10.46
CA LYS A 167 23.26 -5.39 -10.33
C LYS A 167 22.13 -6.15 -11.01
N GLY A 168 21.07 -5.47 -11.46
CA GLY A 168 19.87 -6.05 -12.06
C GLY A 168 18.79 -6.42 -11.05
N ASN A 169 18.94 -6.05 -9.77
CA ASN A 169 17.93 -6.26 -8.75
C ASN A 169 16.76 -5.30 -8.97
N LYS A 170 15.54 -5.81 -8.82
CA LYS A 170 14.30 -5.02 -8.96
C LYS A 170 13.79 -4.58 -7.58
N TRP A 171 13.50 -3.29 -7.44
CA TRP A 171 13.04 -2.64 -6.22
C TRP A 171 11.68 -1.99 -6.42
N ILE A 172 10.87 -1.94 -5.38
CA ILE A 172 9.69 -1.08 -5.31
C ILE A 172 10.08 0.12 -4.46
N GLU A 173 10.02 1.33 -5.05
CA GLU A 173 10.36 2.55 -4.33
C GLU A 173 9.16 3.09 -3.55
N GLU A 174 9.36 3.26 -2.25
CA GLU A 174 8.38 3.95 -1.41
C GLU A 174 8.30 5.42 -1.79
N TYR A 175 9.44 6.09 -1.88
CA TYR A 175 9.55 7.46 -2.39
C TYR A 175 10.33 7.48 -3.68
N ILE A 176 9.77 8.13 -4.71
CA ILE A 176 10.41 8.22 -6.03
C ILE A 176 11.36 9.41 -6.02
N VAL A 177 12.59 9.18 -5.60
CA VAL A 177 13.68 10.15 -5.46
C VAL A 177 14.94 9.67 -6.17
N ASN A 178 15.93 10.56 -6.38
CA ASN A 178 17.19 10.21 -7.00
C ASN A 178 18.38 10.74 -6.15
N PRO A 179 19.28 9.87 -5.71
CA PRO A 179 19.31 8.41 -5.87
C PRO A 179 18.15 7.72 -5.14
N PRO A 180 17.75 6.48 -5.54
CA PRO A 180 16.69 5.73 -4.88
C PRO A 180 17.07 5.38 -3.44
N THR A 181 16.07 5.03 -2.63
CA THR A 181 16.27 4.82 -1.19
C THR A 181 16.07 3.38 -0.72
N HIS A 182 15.39 2.56 -1.51
CA HIS A 182 15.18 1.14 -1.24
C HIS A 182 14.64 0.86 0.18
N ILE A 183 13.61 1.62 0.62
CA ILE A 183 13.06 1.51 1.97
C ILE A 183 12.41 0.14 2.15
N LEU A 184 12.91 -0.65 3.12
CA LEU A 184 12.55 -2.05 3.30
C LEU A 184 11.06 -2.29 3.52
N ASN A 185 10.43 -1.54 4.44
CA ASN A 185 9.00 -1.71 4.72
C ASN A 185 8.13 -1.32 3.52
N GLY A 186 8.47 -0.25 2.81
CA GLY A 186 7.78 0.16 1.58
C GLY A 186 7.89 -0.90 0.49
N PHE A 187 9.07 -1.49 0.35
CA PHE A 187 9.33 -2.59 -0.58
C PHE A 187 8.49 -3.83 -0.25
N ILE A 188 8.54 -4.30 1.00
CA ILE A 188 7.79 -5.50 1.46
C ILE A 188 6.27 -5.28 1.29
N TRP A 189 5.74 -4.13 1.69
CA TRP A 189 4.31 -3.86 1.61
C TRP A 189 3.82 -3.64 0.17
N GLY A 190 4.69 -3.13 -0.70
CA GLY A 190 4.46 -3.12 -2.14
C GLY A 190 4.33 -4.54 -2.69
N MET A 191 5.26 -5.42 -2.32
CA MET A 191 5.25 -6.84 -2.71
C MET A 191 3.98 -7.57 -2.24
N TRP A 192 3.53 -7.33 -1.02
CA TRP A 192 2.29 -7.95 -0.49
C TRP A 192 1.06 -7.55 -1.30
N GLY A 193 1.00 -6.32 -1.81
CA GLY A 193 -0.08 -5.92 -2.71
C GLY A 193 -0.08 -6.70 -4.03
N ILE A 194 1.10 -6.95 -4.60
CA ILE A 194 1.27 -7.79 -5.79
C ILE A 194 0.83 -9.23 -5.50
N TYR A 195 1.25 -9.76 -4.35
CA TYR A 195 0.90 -11.11 -3.93
C TYR A 195 -0.60 -11.30 -3.69
N ASP A 196 -1.24 -10.36 -2.99
CA ASP A 196 -2.68 -10.34 -2.77
C ASP A 196 -3.47 -10.29 -4.08
N TYR A 197 -3.00 -9.48 -5.04
CA TYR A 197 -3.59 -9.41 -6.37
C TYR A 197 -3.51 -10.76 -7.09
N LYS A 198 -2.35 -11.40 -7.07
CA LYS A 198 -2.15 -12.74 -7.64
C LYS A 198 -3.06 -13.80 -7.01
N LEU A 199 -3.21 -13.78 -5.68
CA LEU A 199 -4.09 -14.72 -4.97
C LEU A 199 -5.56 -14.54 -5.38
N GLN A 200 -5.99 -13.32 -5.72
CA GLN A 200 -7.37 -13.05 -6.13
C GLN A 200 -7.64 -13.39 -7.59
N PHE A 201 -6.69 -13.13 -8.50
CA PHE A 201 -6.95 -13.18 -9.94
C PHE A 201 -6.19 -14.30 -10.68
N GLU A 202 -5.34 -15.06 -9.97
CA GLU A 202 -4.50 -16.15 -10.54
C GLU A 202 -3.68 -15.71 -11.77
N ASP A 203 -3.20 -14.46 -11.76
CA ASP A 203 -2.52 -13.82 -12.88
C ASP A 203 -1.04 -14.25 -12.93
N SER A 204 -0.63 -14.88 -14.06
CA SER A 204 0.73 -15.40 -14.24
C SER A 204 1.79 -14.31 -14.35
N ASP A 205 1.47 -13.18 -14.96
CA ASP A 205 2.41 -12.07 -15.16
C ASP A 205 2.71 -11.40 -13.81
N THR A 206 1.69 -11.25 -12.97
CA THR A 206 1.83 -10.77 -11.60
C THR A 206 2.65 -11.73 -10.73
N MET A 207 2.53 -13.05 -10.95
CA MET A 207 3.37 -14.02 -10.24
C MET A 207 4.84 -13.85 -10.59
N THR A 208 5.17 -13.75 -11.88
CA THR A 208 6.55 -13.51 -12.34
C THR A 208 7.12 -12.22 -11.76
N LEU A 209 6.30 -11.17 -11.70
CA LEU A 209 6.67 -9.89 -11.12
C LEU A 209 6.96 -10.01 -9.63
N PHE A 210 6.13 -10.73 -8.87
CA PHE A 210 6.36 -10.99 -7.44
C PHE A 210 7.67 -11.75 -7.22
N ASP A 211 7.92 -12.80 -8.01
CA ASP A 211 9.13 -13.63 -7.89
C ASP A 211 10.41 -12.83 -8.15
N ASP A 212 10.38 -11.88 -9.09
CA ASP A 212 11.51 -10.98 -9.36
C ASP A 212 11.83 -10.09 -8.16
N TYR A 213 10.81 -9.51 -7.51
CA TYR A 213 10.99 -8.72 -6.30
C TYR A 213 11.40 -9.58 -5.10
N ALA A 214 10.83 -10.76 -4.95
CA ALA A 214 11.19 -11.70 -3.88
C ALA A 214 12.66 -12.14 -3.97
N LYS A 215 13.16 -12.34 -5.19
CA LYS A 215 14.59 -12.58 -5.44
C LYS A 215 15.49 -11.46 -4.90
N THR A 216 15.12 -10.21 -5.20
CA THR A 216 15.84 -9.04 -4.71
C THR A 216 15.84 -9.01 -3.18
N LEU A 217 14.67 -9.23 -2.55
CA LEU A 217 14.56 -9.27 -1.10
C LEU A 217 15.47 -10.34 -0.48
N LEU A 218 15.50 -11.55 -1.05
CA LEU A 218 16.35 -12.63 -0.57
C LEU A 218 17.85 -12.30 -0.65
N ILE A 219 18.28 -11.60 -1.70
CA ILE A 219 19.69 -11.25 -1.91
C ILE A 219 20.11 -10.10 -0.99
N GLU A 220 19.26 -9.10 -0.81
CA GLU A 220 19.64 -7.83 -0.18
C GLU A 220 19.14 -7.70 1.28
N LEU A 221 18.35 -8.65 1.79
CA LEU A 221 17.76 -8.55 3.14
C LEU A 221 18.83 -8.39 4.23
N GLU A 222 19.94 -9.11 4.13
CA GLU A 222 21.04 -9.02 5.09
C GLU A 222 21.70 -7.62 5.13
N SER A 223 21.62 -6.85 4.03
CA SER A 223 22.16 -5.49 3.98
C SER A 223 21.40 -4.49 4.86
N TYR A 224 20.18 -4.83 5.26
CA TYR A 224 19.37 -4.03 6.17
C TYR A 224 19.60 -4.33 7.65
N ASP A 225 20.29 -5.44 7.95
CA ASP A 225 20.63 -5.79 9.33
C ASP A 225 21.97 -5.20 9.71
N ASN A 226 21.95 -4.19 10.58
CA ASN A 226 23.19 -3.62 11.17
C ASN A 226 23.53 -4.23 12.54
N GLY A 227 22.89 -5.35 12.90
CA GLY A 227 23.09 -6.07 14.17
C GLY A 227 22.35 -5.46 15.37
N PHE A 228 21.68 -4.31 15.20
CA PHE A 228 20.92 -3.63 16.24
C PHE A 228 19.57 -3.10 15.76
N TRP A 229 19.50 -2.54 14.54
CA TRP A 229 18.29 -2.08 13.86
C TRP A 229 18.26 -2.59 12.43
N SER A 230 17.07 -2.64 11.83
CA SER A 230 16.95 -2.63 10.38
C SER A 230 17.12 -1.19 9.87
N LEU A 231 17.89 -1.02 8.82
CA LEU A 231 18.08 0.26 8.15
C LEU A 231 16.84 0.66 7.32
#